data_a0fccef3857bec59ae564553a7ba014a
#
_entry.id   a0fccef3857bec59ae564553a7ba014a
#
_cell.length_a   1.000
_cell.length_b   1.000
_cell.length_c   1.000
_cell.angle_alpha   90.00
_cell.angle_beta   90.00
_cell.angle_gamma   90.00
#
_symmetry.space_group_name_H-M   'P 1'
#
loop_
_entity.id
_entity.type
_entity.pdbx_description
1 polymer ?
#
loop_
_entity_poly.entity_id
_entity_poly.type
_entity_poly.pdbx_seq_one_letter_code
_entity_poly.pdbx_strand_id
1 'polypeptide(L)'
;AEAKELLGQLQDMRKAERSNETGMDLIEAILLERRKELYGEGLASFDMVRNQKPLLRTGNHIDYGGSKQLPARSWQFIYQLPSSEMKNNKALVDDIWPAGDQNPYSGVYEP
;
A
#
# COMPACT_ATOMS: atom_id res chain seq x y z
N ALA A 1 -11.52 17.06 -15.59
CA ALA A 1 -11.97 16.74 -16.97
C ALA A 1 -10.98 15.78 -17.64
N GLU A 2 -9.70 16.11 -17.73
CA GLU A 2 -8.67 15.34 -18.44
C GLU A 2 -8.48 13.90 -17.91
N ALA A 3 -8.36 13.71 -16.61
CA ALA A 3 -8.17 12.39 -16.01
C ALA A 3 -9.31 11.41 -16.33
N LYS A 4 -10.55 11.90 -16.37
CA LYS A 4 -11.72 11.09 -16.75
C LYS A 4 -11.67 10.70 -18.23
N GLU A 5 -11.25 11.61 -19.10
CA GLU A 5 -11.11 11.33 -20.53
C GLU A 5 -10.01 10.28 -20.79
N LEU A 6 -8.86 10.41 -20.15
CA LEU A 6 -7.77 9.43 -20.26
C LEU A 6 -8.19 8.05 -19.74
N LEU A 7 -8.93 8.00 -18.63
CA LEU A 7 -9.49 6.75 -18.13
C LEU A 7 -10.45 6.12 -19.16
N GLY A 8 -11.34 6.94 -19.73
CA GLY A 8 -12.28 6.49 -20.75
C GLY A 8 -11.59 5.94 -22.00
N GLN A 9 -10.54 6.59 -22.47
CA GLN A 9 -9.75 6.11 -23.62
C GLN A 9 -9.11 4.73 -23.33
N LEU A 10 -8.56 4.53 -22.13
CA LEU A 10 -8.02 3.25 -21.73
C LEU A 10 -9.10 2.17 -21.70
N GLN A 11 -10.25 2.49 -21.12
CA GLN A 11 -11.40 1.57 -21.06
C GLN A 11 -11.92 1.19 -22.44
N ASP A 12 -12.01 2.15 -23.37
CA ASP A 12 -12.37 1.88 -24.76
C ASP A 12 -11.37 0.93 -25.44
N MET A 13 -10.08 1.17 -25.26
CA MET A 13 -9.03 0.28 -25.79
C MET A 13 -9.16 -1.15 -25.27
N ARG A 14 -9.61 -1.30 -24.03
CA ARG A 14 -9.87 -2.60 -23.40
C ARG A 14 -11.26 -3.17 -23.66
N LYS A 15 -12.09 -2.46 -24.43
CA LYS A 15 -13.49 -2.81 -24.70
C LYS A 15 -14.32 -2.96 -23.42
N ALA A 16 -13.99 -2.15 -22.43
CA ALA A 16 -14.71 -2.03 -21.16
C ALA A 16 -15.70 -0.88 -21.20
N GLU A 17 -16.70 -0.92 -20.32
CA GLU A 17 -17.62 0.17 -20.15
C GLU A 17 -16.91 1.38 -19.52
N ARG A 18 -17.18 2.60 -20.06
CA ARG A 18 -16.61 3.82 -19.52
C ARG A 18 -17.18 4.15 -18.14
N SER A 19 -16.30 4.47 -17.22
CA SER A 19 -16.66 4.95 -15.90
C SER A 19 -17.28 6.34 -15.94
N ASN A 20 -18.38 6.52 -15.23
CA ASN A 20 -19.08 7.80 -15.12
C ASN A 20 -18.80 8.58 -13.85
N GLU A 21 -17.95 8.05 -12.98
CA GLU A 21 -17.61 8.61 -11.69
C GLU A 21 -16.96 10.00 -11.78
N THR A 22 -17.08 10.74 -10.69
CA THR A 22 -16.51 12.08 -10.53
C THR A 22 -15.95 12.25 -9.11
N GLY A 23 -15.14 13.29 -8.89
CA GLY A 23 -14.61 13.57 -7.57
C GLY A 23 -13.75 12.43 -7.02
N MET A 24 -14.00 12.02 -5.79
CA MET A 24 -13.25 10.94 -5.10
C MET A 24 -13.52 9.57 -5.73
N ASP A 25 -14.73 9.31 -6.20
CA ASP A 25 -15.08 8.05 -6.85
C ASP A 25 -14.32 7.83 -8.16
N LEU A 26 -14.02 8.93 -8.87
CA LEU A 26 -13.15 8.87 -10.04
C LEU A 26 -11.72 8.43 -9.68
N ILE A 27 -11.20 8.86 -8.54
CA ILE A 27 -9.88 8.40 -8.06
C ILE A 27 -9.92 6.91 -7.77
N GLU A 28 -10.97 6.40 -7.14
CA GLU A 28 -11.15 4.96 -6.90
C GLU A 28 -11.23 4.17 -8.21
N ALA A 29 -11.98 4.68 -9.20
CA ALA A 29 -12.08 4.07 -10.51
C ALA A 29 -10.71 4.01 -11.22
N ILE A 30 -9.93 5.08 -11.16
CA ILE A 30 -8.57 5.14 -11.72
C ILE A 30 -7.65 4.14 -11.02
N LEU A 31 -7.69 4.06 -9.70
CA LEU A 31 -6.86 3.12 -8.94
C LEU A 31 -7.24 1.66 -9.23
N LEU A 32 -8.53 1.39 -9.41
CA LEU A 32 -9.01 0.07 -9.79
C LEU A 32 -8.52 -0.32 -11.19
N GLU A 33 -8.62 0.58 -12.16
CA GLU A 33 -8.16 0.33 -13.52
C GLU A 33 -6.64 0.15 -13.56
N ARG A 34 -5.90 1.01 -12.88
CA ARG A 34 -4.45 0.90 -12.72
C ARG A 34 -4.05 -0.45 -12.11
N ARG A 35 -4.80 -0.95 -11.13
CA ARG A 35 -4.55 -2.26 -10.52
C ARG A 35 -4.75 -3.42 -11.48
N LYS A 36 -5.72 -3.31 -12.40
CA LYS A 36 -5.96 -4.31 -13.45
C LYS A 36 -4.84 -4.29 -14.48
N GLU A 37 -4.46 -3.10 -14.96
CA GLU A 37 -3.42 -2.92 -15.98
C GLU A 37 -2.05 -3.37 -15.50
N LEU A 38 -1.70 -3.09 -14.24
CA LEU A 38 -0.39 -3.37 -13.65
C LEU A 38 -0.42 -4.61 -12.74
N TYR A 39 -1.31 -5.55 -13.06
CA TYR A 39 -1.42 -6.79 -12.30
C TYR A 39 -0.10 -7.58 -12.33
N GLY A 40 0.41 -7.93 -11.15
CA GLY A 40 1.65 -8.70 -11.01
C GLY A 40 2.94 -7.88 -11.06
N GLU A 41 2.88 -6.56 -11.31
CA GLU A 41 4.06 -5.68 -11.37
C GLU A 41 4.52 -5.16 -10.00
N GLY A 42 3.85 -5.53 -8.91
CA GLY A 42 4.22 -5.11 -7.54
C GLY A 42 3.84 -3.67 -7.16
N LEU A 43 3.18 -2.93 -8.04
CA LEU A 43 2.89 -1.51 -7.85
C LEU A 43 1.70 -1.23 -6.92
N ALA A 44 0.86 -2.23 -6.65
CA ALA A 44 -0.35 -2.08 -5.84
C ALA A 44 -0.05 -1.64 -4.40
N SER A 45 1.05 -2.07 -3.80
CA SER A 45 1.47 -1.66 -2.45
C SER A 45 1.81 -0.17 -2.39
N PHE A 46 2.52 0.35 -3.38
CA PHE A 46 2.85 1.77 -3.48
C PHE A 46 1.59 2.63 -3.66
N ASP A 47 0.65 2.17 -4.47
CA ASP A 47 -0.63 2.88 -4.68
C ASP A 47 -1.46 2.90 -3.39
N MET A 48 -1.48 1.82 -2.60
CA MET A 48 -2.15 1.79 -1.29
C MET A 48 -1.51 2.77 -0.31
N VAL A 49 -0.19 2.75 -0.17
CA VAL A 49 0.52 3.66 0.75
C VAL A 49 0.31 5.12 0.36
N ARG A 50 0.52 5.46 -0.91
CA ARG A 50 0.39 6.83 -1.43
C ARG A 50 -1.02 7.40 -1.25
N ASN A 51 -2.04 6.58 -1.46
CA ASN A 51 -3.43 7.00 -1.33
C ASN A 51 -4.02 6.70 0.04
N GLN A 52 -3.20 6.30 1.02
CA GLN A 52 -3.62 6.00 2.40
C GLN A 52 -4.78 4.99 2.45
N LYS A 53 -4.69 3.94 1.62
CA LYS A 53 -5.69 2.89 1.57
C LYS A 53 -5.34 1.75 2.53
N PRO A 54 -6.34 1.16 3.19
CA PRO A 54 -6.12 -0.05 3.97
C PRO A 54 -5.85 -1.25 3.04
N LEU A 55 -5.11 -2.23 3.53
CA LEU A 55 -5.03 -3.53 2.89
C LEU A 55 -6.18 -4.39 3.41
N LEU A 56 -7.09 -4.75 2.53
CA LEU A 56 -8.19 -5.67 2.82
C LEU A 56 -7.97 -6.97 2.04
N ARG A 57 -7.72 -8.05 2.75
CA ARG A 57 -7.60 -9.38 2.14
C ARG A 57 -8.94 -10.08 2.26
N THR A 58 -9.46 -10.56 1.13
CA THR A 58 -10.74 -11.28 1.05
C THR A 58 -10.53 -12.62 0.32
N GLY A 59 -11.45 -13.55 0.51
CA GLY A 59 -11.39 -14.87 -0.14
C GLY A 59 -10.37 -15.82 0.48
N ASN A 60 -9.71 -16.62 -0.36
CA ASN A 60 -8.80 -17.68 0.06
C ASN A 60 -7.35 -17.21 0.32
N HIS A 61 -7.17 -15.98 0.77
CA HIS A 61 -5.85 -15.51 1.15
C HIS A 61 -5.38 -16.16 2.45
N ILE A 62 -4.18 -16.75 2.40
CA ILE A 62 -3.53 -17.34 3.57
C ILE A 62 -3.10 -16.21 4.51
N ASP A 63 -3.41 -16.36 5.79
CA ASP A 63 -2.96 -15.45 6.84
C ASP A 63 -1.46 -15.67 7.11
N TYR A 64 -0.64 -14.84 6.51
CA TYR A 64 0.75 -14.72 6.92
C TYR A 64 0.82 -13.74 8.09
N GLY A 65 1.07 -14.24 9.30
CA GLY A 65 1.23 -13.39 10.48
C GLY A 65 -0.08 -12.83 11.06
N GLY A 66 -1.20 -13.44 10.76
CA GLY A 66 -2.45 -13.25 11.53
C GLY A 66 -3.31 -12.05 11.16
N SER A 67 -2.95 -11.21 10.21
CA SER A 67 -3.78 -10.05 9.88
C SER A 67 -4.33 -10.10 8.46
N LYS A 68 -5.65 -10.29 8.35
CA LYS A 68 -6.38 -10.19 7.06
C LYS A 68 -6.54 -8.75 6.59
N GLN A 69 -6.40 -7.82 7.50
CA GLN A 69 -6.63 -6.41 7.26
C GLN A 69 -5.52 -5.58 7.91
N LEU A 70 -4.97 -4.63 7.16
CA LEU A 70 -4.06 -3.63 7.69
C LEU A 70 -4.73 -2.26 7.53
N PRO A 71 -4.82 -1.46 8.61
CA PRO A 71 -5.37 -0.12 8.50
C PRO A 71 -4.51 0.76 7.60
N ALA A 72 -5.09 1.81 7.05
CA ALA A 72 -4.35 2.84 6.35
C ALA A 72 -3.24 3.39 7.25
N ARG A 73 -2.09 3.69 6.67
CA ARG A 73 -0.88 4.16 7.39
C ARG A 73 -0.30 3.16 8.41
N SER A 74 -0.63 1.88 8.29
CA SER A 74 -0.01 0.87 9.12
C SER A 74 1.51 0.89 8.94
N TRP A 75 2.25 0.77 10.04
CA TRP A 75 3.70 0.63 10.02
C TRP A 75 4.17 -0.58 9.19
N GLN A 76 3.34 -1.59 9.05
CA GLN A 76 3.60 -2.80 8.26
C GLN A 76 3.74 -2.53 6.74
N PHE A 77 3.38 -1.34 6.27
CA PHE A 77 3.68 -0.89 4.92
C PHE A 77 5.10 -0.32 4.75
N ILE A 78 5.84 -0.14 5.85
CA ILE A 78 7.19 0.40 5.83
C ILE A 78 8.17 -0.78 5.79
N TYR A 79 9.09 -0.76 4.82
CA TYR A 79 10.16 -1.77 4.78
C TYR A 79 11.09 -1.58 5.97
N GLN A 80 11.28 -2.66 6.72
CA GLN A 80 12.16 -2.66 7.87
C GLN A 80 13.62 -2.67 7.44
N LEU A 81 14.45 -2.02 8.23
CA LEU A 81 15.89 -2.19 8.11
C LEU A 81 16.28 -3.62 8.49
N PRO A 82 17.29 -4.20 7.82
CA PRO A 82 17.79 -5.51 8.17
C PRO A 82 18.19 -5.58 9.65
N SER A 83 17.84 -6.66 10.31
CA SER A 83 18.16 -6.84 11.74
C SER A 83 19.66 -6.79 12.05
N SER A 84 20.50 -7.13 11.08
CA SER A 84 21.94 -6.98 11.16
C SER A 84 22.38 -5.52 11.29
N GLU A 85 21.77 -4.63 10.52
CA GLU A 85 22.04 -3.20 10.61
C GLU A 85 21.58 -2.63 11.95
N MET A 86 20.40 -3.01 12.40
CA MET A 86 19.88 -2.58 13.71
C MET A 86 20.77 -3.02 14.88
N LYS A 87 21.41 -4.21 14.78
CA LYS A 87 22.30 -4.71 15.83
C LYS A 87 23.69 -4.08 15.81
N ASN A 88 24.20 -3.74 14.64
CA ASN A 88 25.60 -3.33 14.47
C ASN A 88 25.78 -1.82 14.39
N ASN A 89 24.76 -1.08 13.96
CA ASN A 89 24.82 0.37 13.82
C ASN A 89 23.97 1.07 14.89
N LYS A 90 24.61 1.39 16.02
CA LYS A 90 23.93 2.03 17.16
C LYS A 90 23.40 3.44 16.85
N ALA A 91 23.99 4.14 15.88
CA ALA A 91 23.54 5.46 15.48
C ALA A 91 22.16 5.44 14.80
N LEU A 92 21.79 4.34 14.14
CA LEU A 92 20.49 4.19 13.49
C LEU A 92 19.30 4.21 14.47
N VAL A 93 19.52 3.75 15.71
CA VAL A 93 18.47 3.66 16.72
C VAL A 93 18.04 5.06 17.19
N ASP A 94 18.99 5.96 17.34
CA ASP A 94 18.75 7.31 17.86
C ASP A 94 18.20 8.25 16.77
N ASP A 95 18.57 8.05 15.51
CA ASP A 95 18.15 8.89 14.38
C ASP A 95 16.79 8.51 13.79
N ILE A 96 16.42 7.23 13.85
CA ILE A 96 15.18 6.74 13.22
C ILE A 96 13.99 6.82 14.18
N TRP A 97 14.24 6.67 15.49
CA TRP A 97 13.21 6.68 16.51
C TRP A 97 13.51 7.75 17.54
N PRO A 98 12.86 8.94 17.43
CA PRO A 98 12.99 9.98 18.45
C PRO A 98 12.68 9.42 19.84
N ALA A 99 13.46 9.85 20.82
CA ALA A 99 13.26 9.44 22.21
C ALA A 99 11.82 9.75 22.66
N GLY A 100 11.05 8.73 22.99
CA GLY A 100 9.64 8.82 23.37
C GLY A 100 8.65 8.23 22.39
N ASP A 101 9.03 7.99 21.14
CA ASP A 101 8.22 7.19 20.23
C ASP A 101 8.43 5.71 20.51
N GLN A 102 7.35 5.02 20.77
CA GLN A 102 7.42 3.57 20.88
C GLN A 102 7.81 3.01 19.52
N ASN A 103 8.96 2.36 19.46
CA ASN A 103 9.36 1.59 18.28
C ASN A 103 8.19 0.65 17.94
N PRO A 104 7.49 0.86 16.81
CA PRO A 104 6.36 0.01 16.44
C PRO A 104 6.79 -1.44 16.19
N TYR A 105 8.10 -1.71 16.18
CA TYR A 105 8.70 -3.03 16.01
C TYR A 105 9.16 -3.65 17.34
N SER A 106 9.08 -2.91 18.45
CA SER A 106 9.37 -3.46 19.79
C SER A 106 8.23 -4.41 20.18
N GLY A 107 8.40 -5.68 19.96
CA GLY A 107 7.41 -6.73 20.26
C GLY A 107 7.01 -7.62 19.09
N VAL A 108 7.52 -7.35 17.88
CA VAL A 108 7.21 -8.18 16.69
C VAL A 108 8.31 -9.20 16.38
N TYR A 109 9.47 -9.06 16.99
CA TYR A 109 10.59 -9.98 16.83
C TYR A 109 11.25 -10.27 18.19
N GLU A 110 10.61 -11.12 18.97
CA GLU A 110 11.37 -12.01 19.85
C GLU A 110 11.66 -13.28 19.04
N PRO A 111 12.94 -13.69 18.90
CA PRO A 111 13.34 -14.90 18.17
C PRO A 111 12.89 -16.17 18.88
#